data_308fae508633b2f5411fb6b5a76521eb
#
_entry.id   308fae508633b2f5411fb6b5a76521eb
#
_cell.length_a   1.000
_cell.length_b   1.000
_cell.length_c   1.000
_cell.angle_alpha   90.00
_cell.angle_beta   90.00
_cell.angle_gamma   90.00
#
_symmetry.space_group_name_H-M   'P 1'
#
loop_
_entity.id
_entity.type
_entity.pdbx_description
1 polymer ?
#
loop_
_entity_poly.entity_id
_entity_poly.type
_entity_poly.pdbx_seq_one_letter_code
_entity_poly.pdbx_strand_id
1 'polypeptide(L)'
;MTAPTILVTGSTRGIGAAIARALTARGCRVIGHGTRAGPGIIGADLADPGAAQALWDEALERSEGGIDVLINNAGLFAANPLRASDIAWLDAWEDTLRINLTAAAQLSRFAVRHWHERGNGGRIVHIASRAGFRGDSPDHWHYAAAKGGMIALHKTIARAYAGDDILSFAIAPGFTDTAMAGDYLASRGGPGLLADIPLGRVATPDEIAAIAVFCALDAPPSMTGTTIDANGASYVR
;
A
#
# COMPACT_ATOMS: atom_id res chain seq x y z
N MET A 1 19.52 9.30 -18.34
CA MET A 1 18.13 9.30 -17.83
C MET A 1 18.18 9.76 -16.39
N THR A 2 17.35 10.68 -15.99
CA THR A 2 17.23 11.12 -14.59
C THR A 2 16.68 9.97 -13.75
N ALA A 3 17.13 9.86 -12.48
CA ALA A 3 16.62 8.86 -11.56
C ALA A 3 15.11 9.06 -11.32
N PRO A 4 14.28 8.01 -11.34
CA PRO A 4 12.84 8.16 -11.13
C PRO A 4 12.54 8.64 -9.70
N THR A 5 11.55 9.54 -9.59
CA THR A 5 11.05 10.04 -8.31
C THR A 5 9.82 9.25 -7.87
N ILE A 6 9.87 8.74 -6.64
CA ILE A 6 8.87 7.80 -6.12
C ILE A 6 8.31 8.29 -4.79
N LEU A 7 6.99 8.47 -4.72
CA LEU A 7 6.29 8.71 -3.47
C LEU A 7 5.90 7.38 -2.82
N VAL A 8 6.37 7.14 -1.58
CA VAL A 8 6.05 5.93 -0.80
C VAL A 8 5.26 6.31 0.45
N THR A 9 4.00 5.93 0.52
CA THR A 9 3.18 6.19 1.71
C THR A 9 3.45 5.19 2.83
N GLY A 10 3.46 5.65 4.10
CA GLY A 10 3.72 4.79 5.26
C GLY A 10 5.13 4.20 5.27
N SER A 11 6.14 4.99 4.89
CA SER A 11 7.53 4.55 4.69
C SER A 11 8.41 4.55 5.93
N THR A 12 7.85 4.85 7.12
CA THR A 12 8.64 4.99 8.35
C THR A 12 8.95 3.67 9.05
N ARG A 13 8.24 2.59 8.74
CA ARG A 13 8.40 1.26 9.35
C ARG A 13 7.94 0.13 8.43
N GLY A 14 8.24 -1.11 8.82
CA GLY A 14 7.73 -2.33 8.19
C GLY A 14 8.00 -2.39 6.68
N ILE A 15 6.99 -2.80 5.92
CA ILE A 15 7.07 -2.97 4.47
C ILE A 15 7.45 -1.65 3.78
N GLY A 16 6.83 -0.53 4.16
CA GLY A 16 7.11 0.76 3.53
C GLY A 16 8.56 1.23 3.71
N ALA A 17 9.15 1.01 4.89
CA ALA A 17 10.55 1.33 5.13
C ALA A 17 11.50 0.42 4.32
N ALA A 18 11.17 -0.86 4.18
CA ALA A 18 11.93 -1.79 3.35
C ALA A 18 11.87 -1.39 1.86
N ILE A 19 10.69 -1.01 1.37
CA ILE A 19 10.50 -0.50 0.01
C ILE A 19 11.35 0.77 -0.21
N ALA A 20 11.26 1.74 0.69
CA ALA A 20 12.02 3.00 0.57
C ALA A 20 13.54 2.74 0.51
N ARG A 21 14.07 1.88 1.39
CA ARG A 21 15.48 1.49 1.36
C ARG A 21 15.88 0.81 0.04
N ALA A 22 15.07 -0.14 -0.41
CA ALA A 22 15.37 -0.91 -1.62
C ALA A 22 15.35 -0.01 -2.87
N LEU A 23 14.41 0.93 -2.98
CA LEU A 23 14.36 1.91 -4.07
C LEU A 23 15.53 2.89 -4.03
N THR A 24 15.91 3.37 -2.84
CA THR A 24 17.10 4.23 -2.67
C THR A 24 18.36 3.50 -3.10
N ALA A 25 18.51 2.21 -2.74
CA ALA A 25 19.63 1.38 -3.17
C ALA A 25 19.68 1.16 -4.71
N ARG A 26 18.52 1.28 -5.40
CA ARG A 26 18.42 1.27 -6.87
C ARG A 26 18.67 2.65 -7.50
N GLY A 27 19.07 3.66 -6.71
CA GLY A 27 19.37 5.00 -7.17
C GLY A 27 18.13 5.87 -7.43
N CYS A 28 16.94 5.49 -6.96
CA CYS A 28 15.74 6.29 -7.08
C CYS A 28 15.71 7.44 -6.08
N ARG A 29 15.07 8.56 -6.45
CA ARG A 29 14.71 9.63 -5.53
C ARG A 29 13.44 9.24 -4.79
N VAL A 30 13.54 8.92 -3.50
CA VAL A 30 12.40 8.50 -2.69
C VAL A 30 11.89 9.65 -1.83
N ILE A 31 10.60 9.97 -1.94
CA ILE A 31 9.87 10.85 -1.04
C ILE A 31 9.05 9.97 -0.12
N GLY A 32 9.39 9.97 1.16
CA GLY A 32 8.71 9.17 2.17
C GLY A 32 7.54 9.92 2.81
N HIS A 33 6.62 9.17 3.37
CA HIS A 33 5.50 9.69 4.16
C HIS A 33 5.31 8.89 5.44
N GLY A 34 4.89 9.57 6.50
CA GLY A 34 4.45 9.01 7.78
C GLY A 34 3.49 9.95 8.48
N THR A 35 2.90 9.54 9.61
CA THR A 35 2.01 10.42 10.39
C THR A 35 2.73 11.62 11.01
N ARG A 36 4.06 11.55 11.13
CA ARG A 36 4.91 12.65 11.63
C ARG A 36 6.02 12.93 10.62
N ALA A 37 6.35 14.20 10.47
CA ALA A 37 7.46 14.62 9.64
C ALA A 37 8.81 14.17 10.20
N GLY A 38 9.78 13.99 9.30
CA GLY A 38 11.16 13.62 9.63
C GLY A 38 12.09 13.83 8.44
N PRO A 39 13.38 13.51 8.57
CA PRO A 39 14.32 13.62 7.45
C PRO A 39 13.85 12.78 6.25
N GLY A 40 13.58 13.42 5.11
CA GLY A 40 13.05 12.79 3.91
C GLY A 40 11.59 12.29 4.01
N ILE A 41 10.89 12.58 5.12
CA ILE A 41 9.52 12.14 5.38
C ILE A 41 8.58 13.35 5.42
N ILE A 42 7.50 13.30 4.66
CA ILE A 42 6.37 14.23 4.78
C ILE A 42 5.45 13.72 5.89
N GLY A 43 5.10 14.60 6.83
CA GLY A 43 4.17 14.28 7.91
C GLY A 43 2.74 14.58 7.50
N ALA A 44 1.87 13.57 7.42
CA ALA A 44 0.44 13.74 7.19
C ALA A 44 -0.33 12.58 7.84
N ASP A 45 -1.36 12.86 8.62
CA ASP A 45 -2.24 11.80 9.11
C ASP A 45 -3.35 11.55 8.08
N LEU A 46 -3.29 10.41 7.40
CA LEU A 46 -4.27 10.07 6.36
C LEU A 46 -5.68 9.77 6.90
N ALA A 47 -5.86 9.78 8.22
CA ALA A 47 -7.18 9.83 8.84
C ALA A 47 -7.83 11.21 8.71
N ASP A 48 -7.04 12.27 8.56
CA ASP A 48 -7.56 13.64 8.46
C ASP A 48 -8.09 13.94 7.06
N PRO A 49 -9.26 14.60 6.94
CA PRO A 49 -9.76 15.13 5.67
C PRO A 49 -8.75 16.12 5.06
N GLY A 50 -8.43 15.95 3.77
CA GLY A 50 -7.47 16.81 3.08
C GLY A 50 -5.99 16.43 3.23
N ALA A 51 -5.62 15.53 4.15
CA ALA A 51 -4.23 15.12 4.34
C ALA A 51 -3.61 14.49 3.08
N ALA A 52 -4.37 13.72 2.31
CA ALA A 52 -3.88 13.14 1.06
C ALA A 52 -3.57 14.22 0.00
N GLN A 53 -4.35 15.30 -0.07
CA GLN A 53 -4.07 16.44 -0.95
C GLN A 53 -2.79 17.17 -0.49
N ALA A 54 -2.70 17.53 0.79
CA ALA A 54 -1.53 18.21 1.33
C ALA A 54 -0.24 17.38 1.14
N LEU A 55 -0.32 16.07 1.36
CA LEU A 55 0.79 15.15 1.10
C LEU A 55 1.23 15.19 -0.37
N TRP A 56 0.26 15.14 -1.29
CA TRP A 56 0.56 15.15 -2.72
C TRP A 56 1.21 16.46 -3.16
N ASP A 57 0.66 17.60 -2.72
CA ASP A 57 1.16 18.94 -3.07
C ASP A 57 2.59 19.13 -2.56
N GLU A 58 2.86 18.79 -1.30
CA GLU A 58 4.21 18.85 -0.73
C GLU A 58 5.17 17.87 -1.42
N ALA A 59 4.71 16.69 -1.82
CA ALA A 59 5.53 15.74 -2.57
C ALA A 59 5.89 16.28 -3.96
N LEU A 60 4.98 16.96 -4.64
CA LEU A 60 5.26 17.64 -5.91
C LEU A 60 6.29 18.77 -5.75
N GLU A 61 6.17 19.59 -4.73
CA GLU A 61 7.15 20.64 -4.43
C GLU A 61 8.55 20.03 -4.20
N ARG A 62 8.63 18.99 -3.36
CA ARG A 62 9.91 18.32 -3.07
C ARG A 62 10.48 17.58 -4.28
N SER A 63 9.66 17.14 -5.22
CA SER A 63 10.09 16.45 -6.44
C SER A 63 10.49 17.38 -7.59
N GLU A 64 10.41 18.70 -7.35
CA GLU A 64 10.57 19.69 -8.43
C GLU A 64 9.55 19.50 -9.56
N GLY A 65 8.34 19.07 -9.19
CA GLY A 65 7.21 18.88 -10.10
C GLY A 65 7.16 17.53 -10.85
N GLY A 66 7.98 16.54 -10.46
CA GLY A 66 8.01 15.25 -11.16
C GLY A 66 7.93 14.04 -10.22
N ILE A 67 6.76 13.40 -10.14
CA ILE A 67 6.58 12.07 -9.51
C ILE A 67 6.31 11.07 -10.62
N ASP A 68 7.12 10.02 -10.70
CA ASP A 68 7.04 8.98 -11.74
C ASP A 68 6.34 7.72 -11.24
N VAL A 69 6.42 7.46 -9.91
CA VAL A 69 5.81 6.28 -9.29
C VAL A 69 5.13 6.66 -7.96
N LEU A 70 3.93 6.12 -7.76
CA LEU A 70 3.22 6.17 -6.49
C LEU A 70 3.15 4.77 -5.88
N ILE A 71 3.59 4.62 -4.62
CA ILE A 71 3.42 3.38 -3.85
C ILE A 71 2.45 3.63 -2.69
N ASN A 72 1.23 3.13 -2.83
CA ASN A 72 0.20 3.13 -1.80
C ASN A 72 0.44 1.98 -0.82
N ASN A 73 1.20 2.26 0.24
CA ASN A 73 1.53 1.29 1.27
C ASN A 73 0.95 1.64 2.64
N ALA A 74 0.69 2.91 2.94
CA ALA A 74 0.09 3.29 4.23
C ALA A 74 -1.15 2.46 4.55
N GLY A 75 -1.26 2.01 5.79
CA GLY A 75 -2.38 1.18 6.21
C GLY A 75 -2.45 1.01 7.71
N LEU A 76 -3.66 0.80 8.20
CA LEU A 76 -4.03 0.47 9.57
C LEU A 76 -4.58 -0.96 9.61
N PHE A 77 -4.15 -1.73 10.60
CA PHE A 77 -4.71 -3.03 10.96
C PHE A 77 -4.96 -3.06 12.46
N ALA A 78 -6.18 -2.80 12.84
CA ALA A 78 -6.63 -2.76 14.25
C ALA A 78 -7.89 -3.60 14.37
N ALA A 79 -8.11 -4.21 15.51
CA ALA A 79 -9.33 -4.96 15.77
C ALA A 79 -10.53 -4.01 15.96
N ASN A 80 -11.69 -4.41 15.42
CA ASN A 80 -12.98 -3.74 15.60
C ASN A 80 -14.03 -4.79 16.03
N PRO A 81 -14.09 -5.13 17.33
CA PRO A 81 -14.93 -6.21 17.83
C PRO A 81 -16.41 -5.91 17.65
N LEU A 82 -17.21 -6.92 17.26
CA LEU A 82 -18.67 -6.80 17.09
C LEU A 82 -19.43 -6.29 18.33
N ARG A 83 -18.86 -6.44 19.53
CA ARG A 83 -19.46 -5.96 20.79
C ARG A 83 -18.98 -4.57 21.23
N ALA A 84 -18.21 -3.85 20.38
CA ALA A 84 -17.99 -2.42 20.62
C ALA A 84 -19.33 -1.66 20.56
N SER A 85 -19.39 -0.48 21.16
CA SER A 85 -20.58 0.39 20.95
C SER A 85 -20.71 0.74 19.47
N ASP A 86 -21.95 1.02 19.02
CA ASP A 86 -22.22 1.36 17.62
C ASP A 86 -21.36 2.53 17.13
N ILE A 87 -21.17 3.54 17.97
CA ILE A 87 -20.33 4.71 17.67
C ILE A 87 -18.87 4.28 17.48
N ALA A 88 -18.29 3.59 18.48
CA ALA A 88 -16.90 3.17 18.42
C ALA A 88 -16.64 2.19 17.26
N TRP A 89 -17.62 1.34 16.96
CA TRP A 89 -17.52 0.41 15.83
C TRP A 89 -17.50 1.15 14.48
N LEU A 90 -18.38 2.14 14.33
CA LEU A 90 -18.48 2.94 13.10
C LEU A 90 -17.24 3.82 12.91
N ASP A 91 -16.75 4.47 13.99
CA ASP A 91 -15.53 5.28 13.93
C ASP A 91 -14.33 4.45 13.47
N ALA A 92 -14.13 3.27 14.04
CA ALA A 92 -13.03 2.37 13.66
C ALA A 92 -13.17 1.86 12.20
N TRP A 93 -14.41 1.62 11.75
CA TRP A 93 -14.73 1.28 10.36
C TRP A 93 -14.32 2.41 9.41
N GLU A 94 -14.77 3.63 9.69
CA GLU A 94 -14.50 4.79 8.84
C GLU A 94 -13.01 5.14 8.78
N ASP A 95 -12.32 5.12 9.92
CA ASP A 95 -10.88 5.39 9.98
C ASP A 95 -10.10 4.39 9.13
N THR A 96 -10.43 3.10 9.25
CA THR A 96 -9.76 2.07 8.45
C THR A 96 -10.03 2.26 6.96
N LEU A 97 -11.26 2.53 6.54
CA LEU A 97 -11.56 2.81 5.14
C LEU A 97 -10.86 4.08 4.66
N ARG A 98 -10.81 5.10 5.47
CA ARG A 98 -10.18 6.38 5.14
C ARG A 98 -8.69 6.20 4.87
N ILE A 99 -7.97 5.55 5.78
CA ILE A 99 -6.52 5.34 5.66
C ILE A 99 -6.21 4.31 4.56
N ASN A 100 -6.87 3.14 4.57
CA ASN A 100 -6.47 2.01 3.74
C ASN A 100 -7.01 2.07 2.30
N LEU A 101 -8.08 2.83 2.05
CA LEU A 101 -8.73 2.87 0.74
C LEU A 101 -8.89 4.30 0.21
N THR A 102 -9.54 5.19 0.96
CA THR A 102 -9.87 6.53 0.45
C THR A 102 -8.63 7.35 0.15
N ALA A 103 -7.63 7.35 1.05
CA ALA A 103 -6.37 8.05 0.82
C ALA A 103 -5.61 7.50 -0.39
N ALA A 104 -5.55 6.16 -0.55
CA ALA A 104 -4.94 5.54 -1.71
C ALA A 104 -5.68 5.90 -3.01
N ALA A 105 -7.01 5.98 -2.98
CA ALA A 105 -7.81 6.39 -4.13
C ALA A 105 -7.57 7.86 -4.51
N GLN A 106 -7.51 8.76 -3.52
CA GLN A 106 -7.22 10.18 -3.73
C GLN A 106 -5.83 10.38 -4.33
N LEU A 107 -4.80 9.76 -3.73
CA LEU A 107 -3.42 9.84 -4.23
C LEU A 107 -3.30 9.27 -5.64
N SER A 108 -3.96 8.15 -5.92
CA SER A 108 -3.99 7.58 -7.28
C SER A 108 -4.66 8.52 -8.29
N ARG A 109 -5.76 9.19 -7.90
CA ARG A 109 -6.41 10.20 -8.73
C ARG A 109 -5.48 11.38 -9.01
N PHE A 110 -4.75 11.86 -8.01
CA PHE A 110 -3.79 12.95 -8.20
C PHE A 110 -2.65 12.53 -9.12
N ALA A 111 -2.12 11.31 -8.95
CA ALA A 111 -1.07 10.77 -9.80
C ALA A 111 -1.51 10.65 -11.26
N VAL A 112 -2.68 10.09 -11.54
CA VAL A 112 -3.22 9.97 -12.90
C VAL A 112 -3.38 11.35 -13.55
N ARG A 113 -3.96 12.33 -12.83
CA ARG A 113 -4.10 13.69 -13.33
C ARG A 113 -2.75 14.34 -13.63
N HIS A 114 -1.80 14.21 -12.72
CA HIS A 114 -0.45 14.73 -12.88
C HIS A 114 0.25 14.19 -14.12
N TRP A 115 0.15 12.89 -14.37
CA TRP A 115 0.75 12.28 -15.58
C TRP A 115 0.05 12.71 -16.86
N HIS A 116 -1.28 12.85 -16.87
CA HIS A 116 -2.01 13.40 -18.02
C HIS A 116 -1.60 14.85 -18.31
N GLU A 117 -1.49 15.70 -17.28
CA GLU A 117 -1.07 17.11 -17.42
C GLU A 117 0.37 17.23 -17.94
N ARG A 118 1.26 16.28 -17.60
CA ARG A 118 2.63 16.22 -18.11
C ARG A 118 2.76 15.58 -19.48
N GLY A 119 1.72 14.93 -19.98
CA GLY A 119 1.76 14.17 -21.23
C GLY A 119 2.71 12.95 -21.17
N ASN A 120 2.89 12.35 -19.99
CA ASN A 120 3.69 11.14 -19.79
C ASN A 120 2.92 10.10 -19.00
N GLY A 121 3.42 8.86 -19.00
CA GLY A 121 2.90 7.78 -18.17
C GLY A 121 3.46 7.78 -16.76
N GLY A 122 3.09 6.74 -15.99
CA GLY A 122 3.58 6.52 -14.64
C GLY A 122 3.16 5.17 -14.09
N ARG A 123 3.58 4.86 -12.84
CA ARG A 123 3.25 3.57 -12.23
C ARG A 123 2.64 3.75 -10.86
N ILE A 124 1.60 2.96 -10.57
CA ILE A 124 1.01 2.85 -9.24
C ILE A 124 1.20 1.43 -8.73
N VAL A 125 1.75 1.30 -7.53
CA VAL A 125 1.87 0.01 -6.83
C VAL A 125 1.05 0.07 -5.55
N HIS A 126 0.09 -0.83 -5.40
CA HIS A 126 -0.77 -0.92 -4.23
C HIS A 126 -0.34 -2.09 -3.34
N ILE A 127 -0.02 -1.82 -2.07
CA ILE A 127 0.17 -2.86 -1.08
C ILE A 127 -1.21 -3.23 -0.50
N ALA A 128 -1.84 -4.19 -1.17
CA ALA A 128 -3.14 -4.73 -0.79
C ALA A 128 -3.01 -5.76 0.36
N SER A 129 -3.72 -6.87 0.30
CA SER A 129 -3.61 -8.01 1.20
C SER A 129 -4.35 -9.22 0.61
N ARG A 130 -3.94 -10.43 0.99
CA ARG A 130 -4.76 -11.64 0.77
C ARG A 130 -6.16 -11.52 1.40
N ALA A 131 -6.30 -10.71 2.48
CA ALA A 131 -7.58 -10.45 3.12
C ALA A 131 -8.62 -9.82 2.18
N GLY A 132 -8.18 -9.07 1.17
CA GLY A 132 -9.06 -8.51 0.15
C GLY A 132 -9.70 -9.55 -0.78
N PHE A 133 -9.22 -10.79 -0.77
CA PHE A 133 -9.79 -11.91 -1.52
C PHE A 133 -10.51 -12.91 -0.63
N ARG A 134 -9.87 -13.35 0.46
CA ARG A 134 -10.37 -14.45 1.31
C ARG A 134 -11.19 -13.97 2.51
N GLY A 135 -11.24 -12.66 2.76
CA GLY A 135 -11.69 -12.12 4.05
C GLY A 135 -10.60 -12.21 5.12
N ASP A 136 -10.94 -11.79 6.34
CA ASP A 136 -10.06 -11.79 7.51
C ASP A 136 -10.82 -12.33 8.74
N SER A 137 -10.23 -12.20 9.92
CA SER A 137 -10.84 -12.61 11.18
C SER A 137 -12.12 -11.79 11.50
N PRO A 138 -12.99 -12.28 12.40
CA PRO A 138 -14.27 -11.62 12.73
C PRO A 138 -14.15 -10.15 13.18
N ASP A 139 -13.01 -9.75 13.73
CA ASP A 139 -12.80 -8.38 14.19
C ASP A 139 -12.16 -7.47 13.11
N HIS A 140 -12.03 -7.92 11.85
CA HIS A 140 -11.32 -7.18 10.79
C HIS A 140 -12.11 -7.04 9.49
N TRP A 141 -13.45 -6.91 9.58
CA TRP A 141 -14.31 -6.73 8.40
C TRP A 141 -13.92 -5.50 7.58
N HIS A 142 -13.70 -4.37 8.27
CA HIS A 142 -13.29 -3.09 7.68
C HIS A 142 -11.96 -3.20 6.92
N TYR A 143 -10.99 -3.95 7.46
CA TYR A 143 -9.72 -4.18 6.80
C TYR A 143 -9.87 -5.00 5.51
N ALA A 144 -10.61 -6.11 5.58
CA ALA A 144 -10.87 -6.96 4.41
C ALA A 144 -11.64 -6.18 3.34
N ALA A 145 -12.66 -5.40 3.72
CA ALA A 145 -13.42 -4.54 2.82
C ALA A 145 -12.52 -3.48 2.15
N ALA A 146 -11.69 -2.78 2.94
CA ALA A 146 -10.78 -1.76 2.41
C ALA A 146 -9.75 -2.36 1.43
N LYS A 147 -9.16 -3.52 1.75
CA LYS A 147 -8.18 -4.19 0.87
C LYS A 147 -8.83 -4.81 -0.36
N GLY A 148 -10.07 -5.30 -0.27
CA GLY A 148 -10.89 -5.70 -1.42
C GLY A 148 -11.21 -4.53 -2.34
N GLY A 149 -11.62 -3.40 -1.77
CA GLY A 149 -11.83 -2.14 -2.48
C GLY A 149 -10.57 -1.65 -3.19
N MET A 150 -9.39 -1.73 -2.54
CA MET A 150 -8.11 -1.38 -3.15
C MET A 150 -7.78 -2.26 -4.37
N ILE A 151 -8.08 -3.56 -4.32
CA ILE A 151 -7.89 -4.48 -5.46
C ILE A 151 -8.83 -4.12 -6.62
N ALA A 152 -10.07 -3.76 -6.33
CA ALA A 152 -11.02 -3.31 -7.36
C ALA A 152 -10.60 -1.98 -7.98
N LEU A 153 -10.17 -1.01 -7.16
CA LEU A 153 -9.62 0.28 -7.59
C LEU A 153 -8.42 0.09 -8.53
N HIS A 154 -7.44 -0.70 -8.12
CA HIS A 154 -6.26 -1.05 -8.91
C HIS A 154 -6.63 -1.58 -10.30
N LYS A 155 -7.54 -2.57 -10.37
CA LYS A 155 -8.01 -3.16 -11.64
C LYS A 155 -8.71 -2.13 -12.52
N THR A 156 -9.49 -1.22 -11.91
CA THR A 156 -10.16 -0.14 -12.65
C THR A 156 -9.15 0.81 -13.26
N ILE A 157 -8.14 1.24 -12.50
CA ILE A 157 -7.07 2.13 -13.00
C ILE A 157 -6.31 1.46 -14.14
N ALA A 158 -5.89 0.20 -13.98
CA ALA A 158 -5.17 -0.54 -15.01
C ALA A 158 -5.96 -0.61 -16.33
N ARG A 159 -7.27 -0.91 -16.25
CA ARG A 159 -8.11 -1.02 -17.45
C ARG A 159 -8.42 0.33 -18.11
N ALA A 160 -8.53 1.39 -17.31
CA ALA A 160 -8.90 2.70 -17.81
C ALA A 160 -7.75 3.45 -18.47
N TYR A 161 -6.52 3.30 -17.95
CA TYR A 161 -5.41 4.20 -18.29
C TYR A 161 -4.15 3.49 -18.84
N ALA A 162 -4.23 2.18 -19.12
CA ALA A 162 -3.08 1.48 -19.75
C ALA A 162 -2.71 2.07 -21.12
N GLY A 163 -3.69 2.58 -21.87
CA GLY A 163 -3.47 3.25 -23.16
C GLY A 163 -2.70 4.57 -23.05
N ASP A 164 -2.69 5.17 -21.86
CA ASP A 164 -1.97 6.41 -21.54
C ASP A 164 -0.60 6.13 -20.89
N ASP A 165 -0.12 4.87 -20.98
CA ASP A 165 1.10 4.37 -20.32
C ASP A 165 1.08 4.52 -18.78
N ILE A 166 -0.11 4.58 -18.17
CA ILE A 166 -0.29 4.57 -16.73
C ILE A 166 -0.57 3.14 -16.28
N LEU A 167 0.43 2.56 -15.60
CA LEU A 167 0.43 1.15 -15.23
C LEU A 167 0.08 0.99 -13.75
N SER A 168 -0.78 0.05 -13.44
CA SER A 168 -1.18 -0.23 -12.07
C SER A 168 -0.92 -1.69 -11.70
N PHE A 169 -0.31 -1.89 -10.53
CA PHE A 169 0.03 -3.19 -9.97
C PHE A 169 -0.47 -3.29 -8.54
N ALA A 170 -0.84 -4.47 -8.10
CA ALA A 170 -1.13 -4.74 -6.70
C ALA A 170 -0.28 -5.91 -6.18
N ILE A 171 0.08 -5.85 -4.92
CA ILE A 171 0.70 -6.95 -4.20
C ILE A 171 -0.26 -7.35 -3.10
N ALA A 172 -0.49 -8.65 -2.91
CA ALA A 172 -1.34 -9.21 -1.87
C ALA A 172 -0.49 -10.00 -0.85
N PRO A 173 0.15 -9.31 0.12
CA PRO A 173 0.90 -10.00 1.16
C PRO A 173 -0.01 -10.86 2.04
N GLY A 174 0.58 -11.92 2.59
CA GLY A 174 0.11 -12.58 3.79
C GLY A 174 0.62 -11.88 5.05
N PHE A 175 0.74 -12.64 6.14
CA PHE A 175 1.43 -12.14 7.32
C PHE A 175 2.88 -11.87 6.99
N THR A 176 3.32 -10.67 7.37
CA THR A 176 4.68 -10.19 7.14
C THR A 176 5.28 -9.80 8.49
N ASP A 177 6.53 -10.14 8.74
CA ASP A 177 7.24 -9.86 10.00
C ASP A 177 7.44 -8.35 10.16
N THR A 178 6.44 -7.71 10.76
CA THR A 178 6.41 -6.28 11.07
C THR A 178 5.86 -6.12 12.49
N ALA A 179 6.12 -4.97 13.11
CA ALA A 179 5.54 -4.66 14.42
C ALA A 179 4.00 -4.78 14.42
N MET A 180 3.34 -4.45 13.31
CA MET A 180 1.89 -4.60 13.12
C MET A 180 1.44 -6.06 13.20
N ALA A 181 2.24 -7.00 12.71
CA ALA A 181 1.94 -8.43 12.75
C ALA A 181 2.41 -9.10 14.06
N GLY A 182 3.47 -8.58 14.68
CA GLY A 182 4.05 -9.15 15.90
C GLY A 182 3.06 -9.22 17.06
N ASP A 183 2.32 -8.14 17.32
CA ASP A 183 1.30 -8.07 18.35
C ASP A 183 0.14 -9.05 18.08
N TYR A 184 -0.24 -9.21 16.80
CA TYR A 184 -1.27 -10.15 16.39
C TYR A 184 -0.81 -11.62 16.51
N LEU A 185 0.44 -11.90 16.11
CA LEU A 185 1.06 -13.22 16.24
C LEU A 185 1.20 -13.64 17.72
N ALA A 186 1.57 -12.71 18.60
CA ALA A 186 1.72 -12.95 20.02
C ALA A 186 0.36 -13.18 20.74
N SER A 187 -0.71 -12.50 20.31
CA SER A 187 -2.02 -12.51 20.96
C SER A 187 -2.94 -13.66 20.56
N ARG A 188 -2.74 -14.30 19.40
CA ARG A 188 -3.65 -15.33 18.83
C ARG A 188 -3.01 -16.70 18.54
N GLY A 189 -1.99 -17.08 19.31
CA GLY A 189 -1.41 -18.42 19.20
C GLY A 189 -0.59 -18.62 17.92
N GLY A 190 0.55 -17.94 17.87
CA GLY A 190 1.50 -17.97 16.74
C GLY A 190 1.71 -19.33 16.06
N PRO A 191 1.79 -20.46 16.78
CA PRO A 191 1.89 -21.78 16.16
C PRO A 191 0.71 -22.15 15.25
N GLY A 192 -0.53 -21.81 15.64
CA GLY A 192 -1.73 -22.10 14.83
C GLY A 192 -1.78 -21.27 13.56
N LEU A 193 -1.32 -20.02 13.62
CA LEU A 193 -1.29 -19.13 12.46
C LEU A 193 -0.20 -19.53 11.47
N LEU A 194 0.95 -20.01 11.94
CA LEU A 194 2.01 -20.53 11.09
C LEU A 194 1.60 -21.83 10.39
N ALA A 195 0.77 -22.64 11.03
CA ALA A 195 0.25 -23.87 10.43
C ALA A 195 -0.62 -23.62 9.19
N ASP A 196 -1.24 -22.43 9.09
CA ASP A 196 -2.02 -22.01 7.92
C ASP A 196 -1.13 -21.49 6.76
N ILE A 197 0.19 -21.41 6.94
CA ILE A 197 1.12 -20.94 5.91
C ILE A 197 1.96 -22.12 5.42
N PRO A 198 1.70 -22.68 4.22
CA PRO A 198 2.46 -23.83 3.71
C PRO A 198 3.97 -23.61 3.63
N LEU A 199 4.43 -22.36 3.44
CA LEU A 199 5.86 -21.99 3.49
C LEU A 199 6.49 -22.19 4.88
N GLY A 200 5.68 -22.37 5.94
CA GLY A 200 6.12 -22.59 7.32
C GLY A 200 6.62 -21.34 8.05
N ARG A 201 6.56 -20.17 7.42
CA ARG A 201 6.96 -18.87 8.01
C ARG A 201 6.17 -17.71 7.43
N VAL A 202 6.15 -16.60 8.13
CA VAL A 202 5.69 -15.32 7.60
C VAL A 202 6.69 -14.76 6.57
N ALA A 203 6.22 -13.88 5.68
CA ALA A 203 7.10 -13.17 4.77
C ALA A 203 7.93 -12.12 5.53
N THR A 204 9.10 -11.78 5.02
CA THR A 204 9.86 -10.63 5.51
C THR A 204 9.45 -9.35 4.79
N PRO A 205 9.61 -8.15 5.40
CA PRO A 205 9.40 -6.89 4.71
C PRO A 205 10.22 -6.76 3.43
N ASP A 206 11.43 -7.31 3.40
CA ASP A 206 12.32 -7.24 2.24
C ASP A 206 11.85 -8.13 1.08
N GLU A 207 11.18 -9.26 1.34
CA GLU A 207 10.53 -10.05 0.29
C GLU A 207 9.41 -9.25 -0.41
N ILE A 208 8.59 -8.54 0.37
CA ILE A 208 7.52 -7.69 -0.20
C ILE A 208 8.13 -6.49 -0.93
N ALA A 209 9.19 -5.90 -0.38
CA ALA A 209 9.91 -4.79 -1.00
C ALA A 209 10.52 -5.17 -2.36
N ALA A 210 11.09 -6.36 -2.49
CA ALA A 210 11.64 -6.84 -3.76
C ALA A 210 10.57 -6.89 -4.87
N ILE A 211 9.35 -7.36 -4.53
CA ILE A 211 8.22 -7.39 -5.47
C ILE A 211 7.77 -5.96 -5.80
N ALA A 212 7.71 -5.06 -4.81
CA ALA A 212 7.30 -3.67 -5.02
C ALA A 212 8.29 -2.93 -5.92
N VAL A 213 9.61 -3.13 -5.73
CA VAL A 213 10.66 -2.58 -6.60
C VAL A 213 10.52 -3.10 -8.02
N PHE A 214 10.30 -4.40 -8.19
CA PHE A 214 10.05 -4.99 -9.52
C PHE A 214 8.85 -4.34 -10.20
N CYS A 215 7.71 -4.20 -9.52
CA CYS A 215 6.52 -3.53 -10.07
C CYS A 215 6.77 -2.06 -10.41
N ALA A 216 7.52 -1.36 -9.56
CA ALA A 216 7.81 0.06 -9.72
C ALA A 216 8.75 0.36 -10.89
N LEU A 217 9.74 -0.51 -11.15
CA LEU A 217 10.84 -0.21 -12.06
C LEU A 217 10.92 -1.16 -13.27
N ASP A 218 10.74 -2.47 -13.05
CA ASP A 218 11.19 -3.49 -13.99
C ASP A 218 10.04 -4.28 -14.64
N ALA A 219 8.83 -4.27 -14.04
CA ALA A 219 7.70 -5.04 -14.56
C ALA A 219 7.32 -4.59 -15.98
N PRO A 220 7.20 -5.52 -16.95
CA PRO A 220 6.80 -5.17 -18.30
C PRO A 220 5.36 -4.60 -18.30
N PRO A 221 5.05 -3.65 -19.22
CA PRO A 221 3.72 -3.01 -19.28
C PRO A 221 2.57 -4.01 -19.42
N SER A 222 2.77 -5.15 -20.07
CA SER A 222 1.77 -6.21 -20.23
C SER A 222 1.32 -6.82 -18.90
N MET A 223 2.04 -6.61 -17.80
CA MET A 223 1.65 -7.03 -16.46
C MET A 223 0.69 -6.05 -15.76
N THR A 224 0.35 -4.90 -16.37
CA THR A 224 -0.61 -3.97 -15.74
C THR A 224 -1.92 -4.67 -15.42
N GLY A 225 -2.50 -4.40 -14.26
CA GLY A 225 -3.70 -5.08 -13.77
C GLY A 225 -3.42 -6.38 -12.98
N THR A 226 -2.16 -6.81 -12.90
CA THR A 226 -1.80 -8.00 -12.13
C THR A 226 -1.83 -7.72 -10.63
N THR A 227 -2.40 -8.66 -9.87
CA THR A 227 -2.21 -8.73 -8.41
C THR A 227 -1.28 -9.89 -8.10
N ILE A 228 -0.15 -9.63 -7.49
CA ILE A 228 0.88 -10.62 -7.14
C ILE A 228 0.64 -11.12 -5.72
N ASP A 229 0.38 -12.41 -5.57
CA ASP A 229 0.24 -13.04 -4.26
C ASP A 229 1.63 -13.27 -3.64
N ALA A 230 1.83 -12.76 -2.42
CA ALA A 230 3.07 -12.87 -1.64
C ALA A 230 2.74 -13.29 -0.20
N ASN A 231 2.17 -14.52 -0.05
CA ASN A 231 1.53 -14.93 1.20
C ASN A 231 1.94 -16.34 1.67
N GLY A 232 3.02 -16.91 1.12
CA GLY A 232 3.51 -18.24 1.49
C GLY A 232 2.55 -19.38 1.18
N ALA A 233 1.73 -19.23 0.13
CA ALA A 233 0.65 -20.12 -0.29
C ALA A 233 -0.50 -20.27 0.72
N SER A 234 -0.61 -19.36 1.71
CA SER A 234 -1.73 -19.35 2.67
C SER A 234 -3.07 -18.93 2.03
N TYR A 235 -3.02 -18.51 0.77
CA TYR A 235 -4.15 -18.33 -0.13
C TYR A 235 -3.66 -18.44 -1.58
N VAL A 236 -4.36 -19.23 -2.39
CA VAL A 236 -4.11 -19.43 -3.82
C VAL A 236 -5.41 -19.15 -4.57
N ARG A 237 -5.34 -18.40 -5.67
CA ARG A 237 -6.48 -18.05 -6.53
C ARG A 237 -6.55 -19.00 -7.71
#